data_33fe5d2e89d217329fb166b4ba3a1836
#
_entry.id   33fe5d2e89d217329fb166b4ba3a1836
#
_cell.length_a   1.000
_cell.length_b   1.000
_cell.length_c   1.000
_cell.angle_alpha   90.00
_cell.angle_beta   90.00
_cell.angle_gamma   90.00
#
_symmetry.space_group_name_H-M   'P 1'
#
loop_
_entity.id
_entity.type
_entity.pdbx_description
1 polymer ?
#
loop_
_entity_poly.entity_id
_entity_poly.type
_entity_poly.pdbx_seq_one_letter_code
_entity_poly.pdbx_strand_id
1 'polypeptide(L)'
;MRAISAATRTRNAAQVFPTMATLGALGVVYGDIGTSPLYALREAAKAASVESMPTPEAVLGTVSLITWSLIVIISLKYAVLMLRADNRGEGGIVALLAVLRVRRARPRTWRSAVLILGLVGAALLYGDGAITPAISVLSALEGLKVDAPQLGPMVLPLAVVILLGLFFVQRRGTGFIGGIFGPIMLAWFITIGILGLRGIIFAPSILAALNPTYALTFLLHAPPLIAFAVLGGTFLAVTGGEAMYADLGHFGCTPIRAAWFAIVLPALLLNYFGQGGLLLTDPHSLENPFYQLAPDWFHYPLVVFATVATIIASQAIISGAFSLTQQAIQLGFLPRLTVLHTASEERGQIYVPAVNWTLAVATLAAAIGFGSSDNLAGAYGIAVSLLMAITTFLAALVAIQWGFNPILVIAVNGFFLIVDLIFLSANSLKLLDGGWFPLILTGLIAFVMLTWRRGQSLSEKARSHVRESEKEFLAHLIEDPPARLAGTAAFLSSGMVGIPLSLTHHLKHAYALHDRVLLVTVLTAEDPRVSDEERIEITDLPAGMSRIILRYGFSESPSVPEGVRYAQEQAELSCGNLSEVSYYIGRETIIPTQQVPGMWVWRESLYAFMQRNAERSAAYFCIPAIQVVEIGIEIEI
;
A
#
# COMPACT_ATOMS: atom_id res chain seq x y z
N MET A 1 28.99 -20.43 -2.18
CA MET A 1 29.69 -19.49 -3.08
C MET A 1 29.33 -19.65 -4.57
N ARG A 2 28.16 -20.21 -4.94
CA ARG A 2 27.69 -20.32 -6.35
C ARG A 2 26.35 -19.64 -6.65
N ALA A 3 25.77 -18.87 -5.71
CA ALA A 3 24.49 -18.15 -5.87
C ALA A 3 24.64 -16.65 -6.19
N ILE A 4 25.87 -16.13 -6.28
CA ILE A 4 26.11 -14.67 -6.51
C ILE A 4 26.34 -14.35 -8.00
N SER A 5 26.45 -15.36 -8.88
CA SER A 5 26.82 -15.16 -10.29
C SER A 5 25.64 -15.01 -11.26
N ALA A 6 24.40 -15.25 -10.87
CA ALA A 6 23.22 -15.15 -11.73
C ALA A 6 22.49 -13.80 -11.69
N ALA A 7 22.81 -12.94 -10.72
CA ALA A 7 22.13 -11.65 -10.51
C ALA A 7 22.63 -10.51 -11.43
N THR A 8 23.52 -10.78 -12.40
CA THR A 8 24.19 -9.72 -13.15
C THR A 8 23.71 -9.56 -14.60
N ARG A 9 22.69 -10.26 -15.05
CA ARG A 9 22.28 -10.24 -16.47
C ARG A 9 20.88 -9.71 -16.82
N THR A 10 20.09 -9.23 -15.87
CA THR A 10 18.81 -8.54 -16.17
C THR A 10 18.87 -7.03 -15.89
N ARG A 11 19.97 -6.38 -16.28
CA ARG A 11 20.17 -4.93 -16.16
C ARG A 11 19.98 -4.22 -17.50
N ASN A 12 18.90 -4.50 -18.22
CA ASN A 12 18.50 -3.72 -19.39
C ASN A 12 16.99 -3.41 -19.37
N ALA A 13 16.52 -2.83 -18.26
CA ALA A 13 15.34 -1.99 -18.29
C ALA A 13 15.84 -0.56 -18.18
N ALA A 14 15.51 0.27 -19.17
CA ALA A 14 15.81 1.67 -19.39
C ALA A 14 16.68 2.33 -18.30
N GLN A 15 17.89 2.75 -18.67
CA GLN A 15 18.71 3.67 -17.88
C GLN A 15 17.95 5.01 -17.79
N VAL A 16 16.96 5.09 -16.92
CA VAL A 16 16.42 6.36 -16.44
C VAL A 16 17.61 7.03 -15.74
N PHE A 17 18.02 8.20 -16.20
CA PHE A 17 19.08 8.96 -15.56
C PHE A 17 18.80 9.01 -14.05
N PRO A 18 19.77 8.69 -13.17
CA PRO A 18 19.54 8.63 -11.72
C PRO A 18 18.89 9.90 -11.16
N THR A 19 19.15 11.04 -11.79
CA THR A 19 18.56 12.35 -11.45
C THR A 19 17.04 12.42 -11.71
N MET A 20 16.53 11.84 -12.81
CA MET A 20 15.09 11.83 -13.09
C MET A 20 14.33 10.92 -12.13
N ALA A 21 14.87 9.75 -11.82
CA ALA A 21 14.28 8.86 -10.81
C ALA A 21 14.28 9.48 -9.41
N THR A 22 15.33 10.21 -9.04
CA THR A 22 15.41 10.95 -7.77
C THR A 22 14.37 12.07 -7.72
N LEU A 23 14.18 12.80 -8.83
CA LEU A 23 13.16 13.84 -8.93
C LEU A 23 11.74 13.25 -8.88
N GLY A 24 11.51 12.11 -9.53
CA GLY A 24 10.24 11.38 -9.43
C GLY A 24 9.95 10.92 -7.99
N ALA A 25 10.96 10.40 -7.28
CA ALA A 25 10.84 10.01 -5.88
C ALA A 25 10.48 11.22 -4.98
N LEU A 26 11.01 12.42 -5.24
CA LEU A 26 10.61 13.63 -4.51
C LEU A 26 9.12 13.92 -4.64
N GLY A 27 8.55 13.72 -5.84
CA GLY A 27 7.16 14.01 -6.11
C GLY A 27 6.18 13.02 -5.49
N VAL A 28 6.53 11.74 -5.44
CA VAL A 28 5.60 10.68 -5.03
C VAL A 28 5.91 10.21 -3.61
N VAL A 29 7.16 9.83 -3.33
CA VAL A 29 7.53 9.20 -2.06
C VAL A 29 7.51 10.18 -0.88
N TYR A 30 7.93 11.43 -1.13
CA TYR A 30 8.16 12.42 -0.07
C TYR A 30 7.09 13.50 0.03
N GLY A 31 5.95 13.32 -0.63
CA GLY A 31 4.82 14.24 -0.55
C GLY A 31 4.31 14.38 0.89
N ASP A 32 3.99 13.27 1.52
CA ASP A 32 3.39 13.22 2.86
C ASP A 32 4.35 13.77 3.93
N ILE A 33 5.57 13.25 4.01
CA ILE A 33 6.56 13.73 4.98
C ILE A 33 6.95 15.20 4.74
N GLY A 34 6.85 15.67 3.47
CA GLY A 34 7.12 17.06 3.09
C GLY A 34 6.04 18.03 3.54
N THR A 35 4.84 17.57 3.83
CA THR A 35 3.72 18.40 4.32
C THR A 35 3.56 18.35 5.85
N SER A 36 4.23 17.44 6.54
CA SER A 36 4.23 17.35 8.01
C SER A 36 4.65 18.64 8.73
N PRO A 37 5.57 19.49 8.21
CA PRO A 37 5.90 20.78 8.84
C PRO A 37 4.72 21.73 9.02
N LEU A 38 3.63 21.58 8.27
CA LEU A 38 2.42 22.40 8.40
C LEU A 38 1.72 22.24 9.75
N TYR A 39 1.89 21.05 10.41
CA TYR A 39 1.13 20.72 11.62
C TYR A 39 1.97 20.05 12.72
N ALA A 40 3.04 19.29 12.41
CA ALA A 40 3.69 18.42 13.39
C ALA A 40 4.35 19.19 14.55
N LEU A 41 5.13 20.25 14.27
CA LEU A 41 5.75 21.04 15.32
C LEU A 41 4.71 21.78 16.16
N ARG A 42 3.69 22.35 15.51
CA ARG A 42 2.58 23.03 16.19
C ARG A 42 1.93 22.10 17.21
N GLU A 43 1.57 20.88 16.81
CA GLU A 43 0.94 19.89 17.69
C GLU A 43 1.84 19.48 18.86
N ALA A 44 3.12 19.23 18.58
CA ALA A 44 4.08 18.87 19.63
C ALA A 44 4.33 20.03 20.61
N ALA A 45 4.47 21.26 20.11
CA ALA A 45 4.70 22.43 20.94
C ALA A 45 3.45 22.83 21.75
N LYS A 46 2.23 22.69 21.18
CA LYS A 46 0.97 22.85 21.94
C LYS A 46 0.90 21.88 23.11
N ALA A 47 1.24 20.61 22.89
CA ALA A 47 1.26 19.58 23.94
C ALA A 47 2.30 19.87 25.03
N ALA A 48 3.40 20.57 24.70
CA ALA A 48 4.46 20.96 25.63
C ALA A 48 4.18 22.29 26.38
N SER A 49 3.11 23.01 25.99
CA SER A 49 2.83 24.36 26.49
C SER A 49 2.18 24.33 27.88
N VAL A 50 2.58 25.27 28.71
CA VAL A 50 1.96 25.57 30.01
C VAL A 50 1.25 26.91 29.85
N GLU A 51 -0.03 27.01 30.27
CA GLU A 51 -0.84 28.23 30.09
C GLU A 51 -0.85 28.80 28.66
N SER A 52 -0.90 27.90 27.68
CA SER A 52 -0.94 28.22 26.23
C SER A 52 0.36 28.84 25.65
N MET A 53 1.46 28.83 26.39
CA MET A 53 2.77 29.29 25.91
C MET A 53 3.85 28.24 26.12
N PRO A 54 4.68 27.93 25.09
CA PRO A 54 5.81 27.02 25.26
C PRO A 54 6.97 27.73 25.97
N THR A 55 7.58 27.06 26.95
CA THR A 55 8.85 27.55 27.52
C THR A 55 10.00 27.32 26.57
N PRO A 56 11.11 28.08 26.66
CA PRO A 56 12.29 27.87 25.82
C PRO A 56 12.83 26.44 25.89
N GLU A 57 12.83 25.82 27.08
CA GLU A 57 13.25 24.44 27.29
C GLU A 57 12.31 23.46 26.57
N ALA A 58 11.00 23.72 26.60
CA ALA A 58 10.00 22.90 25.90
C ALA A 58 10.16 23.00 24.38
N VAL A 59 10.45 24.19 23.85
CA VAL A 59 10.73 24.39 22.41
C VAL A 59 11.99 23.64 22.00
N LEU A 60 13.10 23.79 22.72
CA LEU A 60 14.35 23.08 22.44
C LEU A 60 14.16 21.57 22.55
N GLY A 61 13.47 21.09 23.58
CA GLY A 61 13.15 19.68 23.77
C GLY A 61 12.33 19.11 22.62
N THR A 62 11.27 19.81 22.19
CA THR A 62 10.38 19.40 21.10
C THR A 62 11.11 19.34 19.76
N VAL A 63 11.88 20.38 19.40
CA VAL A 63 12.67 20.40 18.15
C VAL A 63 13.73 19.31 18.16
N SER A 64 14.37 19.08 19.29
CA SER A 64 15.34 17.99 19.46
C SER A 64 14.66 16.63 19.30
N LEU A 65 13.48 16.40 19.86
CA LEU A 65 12.70 15.17 19.70
C LEU A 65 12.34 14.92 18.23
N ILE A 66 11.83 15.93 17.51
CA ILE A 66 11.53 15.82 16.08
C ILE A 66 12.79 15.47 15.29
N THR A 67 13.90 16.17 15.54
CA THR A 67 15.17 15.95 14.86
C THR A 67 15.65 14.51 15.01
N TRP A 68 15.71 14.02 16.24
CA TRP A 68 16.20 12.66 16.50
C TRP A 68 15.20 11.59 16.07
N SER A 69 13.91 11.88 16.07
CA SER A 69 12.90 10.99 15.50
C SER A 69 13.07 10.84 13.98
N LEU A 70 13.30 11.91 13.23
CA LEU A 70 13.63 11.86 11.80
C LEU A 70 14.92 11.07 11.53
N ILE A 71 15.94 11.25 12.37
CA ILE A 71 17.20 10.52 12.23
C ILE A 71 17.02 9.04 12.55
N VAL A 72 16.41 8.69 13.68
CA VAL A 72 16.30 7.30 14.14
C VAL A 72 15.29 6.53 13.31
N ILE A 73 14.10 7.09 13.07
CA ILE A 73 13.02 6.37 12.40
C ILE A 73 13.19 6.47 10.89
N ILE A 74 13.17 7.66 10.31
CA ILE A 74 13.15 7.75 8.84
C ILE A 74 14.52 7.43 8.27
N SER A 75 15.62 8.00 8.82
CA SER A 75 16.94 7.79 8.24
C SER A 75 17.48 6.39 8.55
N LEU A 76 17.57 5.99 9.82
CA LEU A 76 18.19 4.72 10.20
C LEU A 76 17.25 3.52 9.97
N LYS A 77 16.02 3.58 10.48
CA LYS A 77 15.09 2.46 10.35
C LYS A 77 14.62 2.28 8.90
N TYR A 78 14.03 3.33 8.28
CA TYR A 78 13.47 3.18 6.94
C TYR A 78 14.52 3.27 5.84
N ALA A 79 15.21 4.40 5.68
CA ALA A 79 16.10 4.62 4.55
C ALA A 79 17.33 3.70 4.56
N VAL A 80 17.86 3.30 5.71
CA VAL A 80 19.04 2.43 5.78
C VAL A 80 18.67 0.95 5.91
N LEU A 81 17.72 0.58 6.78
CA LEU A 81 17.41 -0.82 7.08
C LEU A 81 16.21 -1.36 6.30
N MET A 82 15.04 -0.73 6.40
CA MET A 82 13.80 -1.27 5.81
C MET A 82 13.85 -1.34 4.28
N LEU A 83 14.46 -0.36 3.61
CA LEU A 83 14.65 -0.42 2.16
C LEU A 83 15.56 -1.57 1.68
N ARG A 84 16.16 -2.36 2.57
CA ARG A 84 16.88 -3.59 2.25
C ARG A 84 16.01 -4.84 2.39
N ALA A 85 14.88 -4.73 3.08
CA ALA A 85 13.93 -5.82 3.28
C ALA A 85 12.94 -5.89 2.10
N ASP A 86 13.47 -5.98 0.89
CA ASP A 86 12.70 -6.00 -0.35
C ASP A 86 12.44 -7.43 -0.85
N ASN A 87 11.38 -7.57 -1.61
CA ASN A 87 11.11 -8.78 -2.41
C ASN A 87 11.47 -8.48 -3.86
N ARG A 88 12.71 -8.80 -4.27
CA ARG A 88 13.21 -8.55 -5.64
C ARG A 88 12.93 -7.12 -6.14
N GLY A 89 13.13 -6.15 -5.26
CA GLY A 89 12.94 -4.73 -5.55
C GLY A 89 11.58 -4.15 -5.14
N GLU A 90 10.59 -4.96 -4.78
CA GLU A 90 9.31 -4.49 -4.25
C GLU A 90 9.34 -4.40 -2.72
N GLY A 91 8.75 -3.32 -2.17
CA GLY A 91 8.66 -3.07 -0.73
C GLY A 91 7.23 -3.12 -0.21
N GLY A 92 7.07 -2.69 1.04
CA GLY A 92 5.77 -2.63 1.71
C GLY A 92 5.36 -3.92 2.40
N ILE A 93 4.27 -3.83 3.18
CA ILE A 93 3.84 -4.92 4.07
C ILE A 93 3.41 -6.17 3.31
N VAL A 94 2.82 -6.02 2.12
CA VAL A 94 2.37 -7.14 1.27
C VAL A 94 3.58 -7.89 0.72
N ALA A 95 4.66 -7.19 0.35
CA ALA A 95 5.91 -7.80 -0.08
C ALA A 95 6.56 -8.61 1.06
N LEU A 96 6.54 -8.11 2.31
CA LEU A 96 7.02 -8.87 3.49
C LEU A 96 6.22 -10.17 3.68
N LEU A 97 4.89 -10.13 3.52
CA LEU A 97 4.06 -11.34 3.61
C LEU A 97 4.39 -12.36 2.52
N ALA A 98 4.69 -11.90 1.30
CA ALA A 98 5.10 -12.75 0.20
C ALA A 98 6.47 -13.40 0.48
N VAL A 99 7.48 -12.63 0.94
CA VAL A 99 8.78 -13.17 1.35
C VAL A 99 8.64 -14.23 2.43
N LEU A 100 7.79 -14.01 3.44
CA LEU A 100 7.55 -14.96 4.52
C LEU A 100 6.76 -16.21 4.10
N ARG A 101 6.25 -16.25 2.86
CA ARG A 101 5.47 -17.38 2.30
C ARG A 101 4.31 -17.79 3.19
N VAL A 102 3.63 -16.84 3.82
CA VAL A 102 2.52 -17.12 4.75
C VAL A 102 1.16 -17.23 4.07
N ARG A 103 1.06 -16.97 2.77
CA ARG A 103 -0.19 -17.02 1.99
C ARG A 103 -0.96 -18.32 2.18
N ARG A 104 -0.27 -19.47 2.19
CA ARG A 104 -0.87 -20.81 2.35
C ARG A 104 -0.79 -21.35 3.78
N ALA A 105 -0.63 -20.47 4.78
CA ALA A 105 -0.53 -20.89 6.17
C ALA A 105 -1.78 -21.64 6.64
N ARG A 106 -1.56 -22.78 7.30
CA ARG A 106 -2.65 -23.56 7.90
C ARG A 106 -3.26 -22.79 9.07
N PRO A 107 -4.60 -22.86 9.26
CA PRO A 107 -5.26 -22.24 10.41
C PRO A 107 -4.63 -22.69 11.74
N ARG A 108 -4.64 -21.79 12.73
CA ARG A 108 -4.11 -22.02 14.08
C ARG A 108 -2.60 -22.31 14.15
N THR A 109 -1.82 -21.88 13.17
CA THR A 109 -0.35 -21.89 13.21
C THR A 109 0.20 -20.49 13.46
N TRP A 110 1.45 -20.38 13.94
CA TRP A 110 2.13 -19.10 14.08
C TRP A 110 2.18 -18.31 12.74
N ARG A 111 2.34 -19.03 11.61
CA ARG A 111 2.30 -18.44 10.27
C ARG A 111 0.94 -17.81 9.96
N SER A 112 -0.15 -18.41 10.45
CA SER A 112 -1.48 -17.83 10.31
C SER A 112 -1.64 -16.55 11.13
N ALA A 113 -1.03 -16.48 12.32
CA ALA A 113 -1.01 -15.25 13.12
C ALA A 113 -0.22 -14.13 12.43
N VAL A 114 0.96 -14.45 11.89
CA VAL A 114 1.77 -13.51 11.09
C VAL A 114 0.99 -12.98 9.89
N LEU A 115 0.26 -13.85 9.19
CA LEU A 115 -0.56 -13.42 8.08
C LEU A 115 -1.70 -12.49 8.52
N ILE A 116 -2.41 -12.82 9.60
CA ILE A 116 -3.47 -11.94 10.14
C ILE A 116 -2.88 -10.58 10.52
N LEU A 117 -1.74 -10.58 11.20
CA LEU A 117 -1.03 -9.35 11.57
C LEU A 117 -0.67 -8.50 10.35
N GLY A 118 -0.14 -9.13 9.30
CA GLY A 118 0.19 -8.43 8.06
C GLY A 118 -1.04 -7.92 7.30
N LEU A 119 -2.16 -8.66 7.32
CA LEU A 119 -3.42 -8.18 6.72
C LEU A 119 -4.01 -6.99 7.50
N VAL A 120 -3.90 -7.00 8.83
CA VAL A 120 -4.25 -5.84 9.66
C VAL A 120 -3.34 -4.64 9.31
N GLY A 121 -2.04 -4.87 9.15
CA GLY A 121 -1.12 -3.82 8.72
C GLY A 121 -1.43 -3.29 7.31
N ALA A 122 -1.78 -4.15 6.36
CA ALA A 122 -2.24 -3.71 5.05
C ALA A 122 -3.55 -2.89 5.15
N ALA A 123 -4.47 -3.27 6.03
CA ALA A 123 -5.71 -2.52 6.27
C ALA A 123 -5.44 -1.15 6.95
N LEU A 124 -4.41 -1.04 7.80
CA LEU A 124 -3.99 0.24 8.41
C LEU A 124 -3.54 1.26 7.37
N LEU A 125 -2.89 0.83 6.27
CA LEU A 125 -2.52 1.72 5.17
C LEU A 125 -3.73 2.38 4.49
N TYR A 126 -4.88 1.71 4.42
CA TYR A 126 -6.11 2.35 3.92
C TYR A 126 -6.66 3.36 4.94
N GLY A 127 -6.53 3.06 6.25
CA GLY A 127 -6.88 4.00 7.32
C GLY A 127 -6.06 5.28 7.25
N ASP A 128 -4.76 5.13 7.06
CA ASP A 128 -3.82 6.22 6.79
C ASP A 128 -4.20 6.99 5.51
N GLY A 129 -4.43 6.26 4.40
CA GLY A 129 -4.84 6.84 3.12
C GLY A 129 -6.15 7.63 3.15
N ALA A 130 -7.02 7.41 4.15
CA ALA A 130 -8.23 8.20 4.33
C ALA A 130 -7.99 9.51 5.12
N ILE A 131 -7.05 9.51 6.06
CA ILE A 131 -6.80 10.68 6.95
C ILE A 131 -5.80 11.64 6.34
N THR A 132 -4.72 11.14 5.73
CA THR A 132 -3.62 11.95 5.22
C THR A 132 -4.06 13.06 4.25
N PRO A 133 -4.94 12.80 3.25
CA PRO A 133 -5.43 13.87 2.39
C PRO A 133 -6.24 14.94 3.15
N ALA A 134 -7.03 14.52 4.15
CA ALA A 134 -7.86 15.44 4.93
C ALA A 134 -7.01 16.38 5.79
N ILE A 135 -6.06 15.83 6.58
CA ILE A 135 -5.21 16.65 7.46
C ILE A 135 -4.29 17.56 6.67
N SER A 136 -3.71 17.08 5.57
CA SER A 136 -2.78 17.86 4.76
C SER A 136 -3.46 19.04 4.07
N VAL A 137 -4.62 18.82 3.43
CA VAL A 137 -5.35 19.90 2.75
C VAL A 137 -5.91 20.91 3.75
N LEU A 138 -6.46 20.45 4.89
CA LEU A 138 -6.95 21.36 5.94
C LEU A 138 -5.82 22.21 6.51
N SER A 139 -4.67 21.62 6.87
CA SER A 139 -3.54 22.36 7.43
C SER A 139 -2.95 23.38 6.44
N ALA A 140 -2.96 23.05 5.13
CA ALA A 140 -2.56 24.03 4.10
C ALA A 140 -3.50 25.23 4.04
N LEU A 141 -4.80 24.99 4.08
CA LEU A 141 -5.81 26.05 4.01
C LEU A 141 -5.97 26.84 5.31
N GLU A 142 -5.60 26.27 6.45
CA GLU A 142 -5.59 26.97 7.75
C GLU A 142 -4.62 28.16 7.77
N GLY A 143 -3.63 28.18 6.86
CA GLY A 143 -2.79 29.35 6.64
C GLY A 143 -3.56 30.63 6.24
N LEU A 144 -4.76 30.49 5.66
CA LEU A 144 -5.61 31.65 5.35
C LEU A 144 -6.07 32.42 6.60
N LYS A 145 -6.13 31.75 7.76
CA LYS A 145 -6.54 32.36 9.02
C LYS A 145 -5.51 33.34 9.57
N VAL A 146 -4.24 33.25 9.15
CA VAL A 146 -3.15 34.08 9.67
C VAL A 146 -3.40 35.56 9.35
N ASP A 147 -3.66 35.89 8.07
CA ASP A 147 -3.89 37.28 7.63
C ASP A 147 -5.37 37.64 7.58
N ALA A 148 -6.26 36.68 7.45
CA ALA A 148 -7.69 36.90 7.30
C ALA A 148 -8.51 35.89 8.18
N PRO A 149 -8.60 36.12 9.50
CA PRO A 149 -9.34 35.23 10.41
C PRO A 149 -10.82 35.06 10.01
N GLN A 150 -11.41 36.04 9.34
CA GLN A 150 -12.76 35.98 8.79
C GLN A 150 -12.96 34.90 7.71
N LEU A 151 -11.89 34.41 7.08
CA LEU A 151 -11.93 33.29 6.13
C LEU A 151 -11.93 31.92 6.82
N GLY A 152 -11.78 31.87 8.13
CA GLY A 152 -11.82 30.64 8.90
C GLY A 152 -12.99 29.71 8.57
N PRO A 153 -14.25 30.17 8.47
CA PRO A 153 -15.40 29.35 8.08
C PRO A 153 -15.32 28.80 6.65
N MET A 154 -14.49 29.39 5.77
CA MET A 154 -14.32 28.94 4.37
C MET A 154 -13.31 27.79 4.23
N VAL A 155 -12.46 27.56 5.23
CA VAL A 155 -11.39 26.54 5.18
C VAL A 155 -11.97 25.14 4.94
N LEU A 156 -12.96 24.73 5.71
CA LEU A 156 -13.57 23.40 5.56
C LEU A 156 -14.31 23.23 4.23
N PRO A 157 -15.21 24.17 3.78
CA PRO A 157 -15.83 24.07 2.46
C PRO A 157 -14.82 23.99 1.31
N LEU A 158 -13.75 24.81 1.37
CA LEU A 158 -12.72 24.81 0.34
C LEU A 158 -11.93 23.49 0.34
N ALA A 159 -11.60 22.95 1.51
CA ALA A 159 -10.97 21.63 1.64
C ALA A 159 -11.83 20.52 1.03
N VAL A 160 -13.13 20.52 1.31
CA VAL A 160 -14.08 19.56 0.74
C VAL A 160 -14.10 19.64 -0.79
N VAL A 161 -14.14 20.85 -1.36
CA VAL A 161 -14.12 21.06 -2.82
C VAL A 161 -12.81 20.54 -3.43
N ILE A 162 -11.66 20.83 -2.81
CA ILE A 162 -10.35 20.35 -3.29
C ILE A 162 -10.28 18.82 -3.21
N LEU A 163 -10.68 18.22 -2.10
CA LEU A 163 -10.68 16.77 -1.92
C LEU A 163 -11.62 16.07 -2.91
N LEU A 164 -12.83 16.60 -3.12
CA LEU A 164 -13.74 16.08 -4.16
C LEU A 164 -13.10 16.17 -5.54
N GLY A 165 -12.54 17.31 -5.90
CA GLY A 165 -11.83 17.50 -7.16
C GLY A 165 -10.69 16.49 -7.34
N LEU A 166 -9.92 16.25 -6.28
CA LEU A 166 -8.82 15.29 -6.27
C LEU A 166 -9.31 13.87 -6.62
N PHE A 167 -10.36 13.36 -5.94
CA PHE A 167 -10.90 12.03 -6.19
C PHE A 167 -11.59 11.90 -7.56
N PHE A 168 -12.17 12.98 -8.08
CA PHE A 168 -12.74 12.99 -9.44
C PHE A 168 -11.68 12.90 -10.54
N VAL A 169 -10.55 13.56 -10.36
CA VAL A 169 -9.46 13.60 -11.36
C VAL A 169 -8.70 12.25 -11.43
N GLN A 170 -8.72 11.42 -10.37
CA GLN A 170 -8.02 10.13 -10.31
C GLN A 170 -8.29 9.24 -11.53
N ARG A 171 -9.52 9.22 -12.05
CA ARG A 171 -9.91 8.40 -13.21
C ARG A 171 -9.12 8.71 -14.48
N ARG A 172 -8.60 9.94 -14.61
CA ARG A 172 -7.86 10.38 -15.81
C ARG A 172 -6.40 9.91 -15.81
N GLY A 173 -5.96 9.31 -14.71
CA GLY A 173 -4.57 8.87 -14.53
C GLY A 173 -3.63 10.00 -14.13
N THR A 174 -2.49 9.63 -13.57
CA THR A 174 -1.47 10.56 -13.07
C THR A 174 -0.29 10.72 -14.04
N GLY A 175 -0.28 10.02 -15.18
CA GLY A 175 0.88 9.95 -16.08
C GLY A 175 1.37 11.32 -16.56
N PHE A 176 0.48 12.14 -17.07
CA PHE A 176 0.84 13.48 -17.54
C PHE A 176 1.23 14.42 -16.39
N ILE A 177 0.58 14.28 -15.23
CA ILE A 177 0.77 15.18 -14.08
C ILE A 177 1.96 14.71 -13.23
N GLY A 178 2.25 13.41 -13.19
CA GLY A 178 3.34 12.81 -12.38
C GLY A 178 4.72 13.38 -12.72
N GLY A 179 5.00 13.68 -13.98
CA GLY A 179 6.25 14.30 -14.41
C GLY A 179 6.47 15.73 -13.86
N ILE A 180 5.38 16.42 -13.46
CA ILE A 180 5.43 17.78 -12.91
C ILE A 180 5.57 17.76 -11.37
N PHE A 181 5.17 16.67 -10.71
CA PHE A 181 5.21 16.55 -9.24
C PHE A 181 6.61 16.69 -8.66
N GLY A 182 7.60 16.06 -9.28
CA GLY A 182 8.98 16.13 -8.83
C GLY A 182 9.54 17.56 -8.77
N PRO A 183 9.50 18.33 -9.87
CA PRO A 183 9.91 19.74 -9.88
C PRO A 183 9.16 20.61 -8.88
N ILE A 184 7.84 20.45 -8.73
CA ILE A 184 7.05 21.22 -7.77
C ILE A 184 7.48 20.88 -6.34
N MET A 185 7.64 19.60 -6.01
CA MET A 185 8.08 19.19 -4.67
C MET A 185 9.53 19.58 -4.39
N LEU A 186 10.41 19.61 -5.40
CA LEU A 186 11.74 20.15 -5.23
C LEU A 186 11.69 21.64 -4.84
N ALA A 187 10.89 22.44 -5.58
CA ALA A 187 10.69 23.85 -5.26
C ALA A 187 10.06 24.02 -3.86
N TRP A 188 9.14 23.13 -3.47
CA TRP A 188 8.56 23.10 -2.12
C TRP A 188 9.63 22.88 -1.04
N PHE A 189 10.48 21.85 -1.17
CA PHE A 189 11.55 21.59 -0.20
C PHE A 189 12.56 22.73 -0.12
N ILE A 190 12.90 23.35 -1.24
CA ILE A 190 13.75 24.57 -1.26
C ILE A 190 13.05 25.70 -0.50
N THR A 191 11.77 25.93 -0.73
CA THR A 191 11.00 27.02 -0.08
C THR A 191 10.95 26.81 1.43
N ILE A 192 10.58 25.62 1.92
CA ILE A 192 10.52 25.36 3.36
C ILE A 192 11.90 25.42 4.02
N GLY A 193 12.95 25.02 3.29
CA GLY A 193 14.35 25.15 3.76
C GLY A 193 14.78 26.60 3.90
N ILE A 194 14.46 27.47 2.91
CA ILE A 194 14.77 28.91 2.97
C ILE A 194 14.01 29.59 4.11
N LEU A 195 12.72 29.29 4.27
CA LEU A 195 11.93 29.81 5.38
C LEU A 195 12.51 29.37 6.74
N GLY A 196 12.92 28.10 6.83
CA GLY A 196 13.57 27.58 8.03
C GLY A 196 14.89 28.29 8.34
N LEU A 197 15.74 28.50 7.33
CA LEU A 197 17.00 29.23 7.49
C LEU A 197 16.77 30.66 7.99
N ARG A 198 15.73 31.35 7.49
CA ARG A 198 15.33 32.66 7.98
C ARG A 198 15.04 32.64 9.49
N GLY A 199 14.25 31.68 9.99
CA GLY A 199 13.95 31.56 11.41
C GLY A 199 15.19 31.25 12.27
N ILE A 200 16.12 30.42 11.77
CA ILE A 200 17.38 30.12 12.44
C ILE A 200 18.26 31.40 12.56
N ILE A 201 18.30 32.21 11.51
CA ILE A 201 19.10 33.47 11.53
C ILE A 201 18.58 34.42 12.60
N PHE A 202 17.25 34.49 12.82
CA PHE A 202 16.68 35.34 13.89
C PHE A 202 16.93 34.80 15.29
N ALA A 203 17.00 33.47 15.46
CA ALA A 203 17.23 32.83 16.75
C ALA A 203 18.26 31.68 16.64
N PRO A 204 19.55 31.96 16.45
CA PRO A 204 20.59 30.92 16.30
C PRO A 204 20.71 29.97 17.48
N SER A 205 20.26 30.38 18.68
CA SER A 205 20.24 29.56 19.89
C SER A 205 19.43 28.25 19.72
N ILE A 206 18.49 28.20 18.77
CA ILE A 206 17.72 26.99 18.47
C ILE A 206 18.62 25.83 18.00
N LEU A 207 19.79 26.09 17.44
CA LEU A 207 20.73 25.07 17.01
C LEU A 207 21.24 24.19 18.18
N ALA A 208 21.07 24.64 19.42
CA ALA A 208 21.33 23.81 20.59
C ALA A 208 20.47 22.53 20.60
N ALA A 209 19.27 22.56 20.00
CA ALA A 209 18.38 21.41 19.87
C ALA A 209 18.95 20.26 19.00
N LEU A 210 20.05 20.46 18.27
CA LEU A 210 20.80 19.36 17.65
C LEU A 210 21.35 18.36 18.67
N ASN A 211 21.60 18.81 19.89
CA ASN A 211 22.07 17.96 20.96
C ASN A 211 20.91 17.12 21.53
N PRO A 212 20.95 15.77 21.47
CA PRO A 212 19.89 14.89 21.95
C PRO A 212 19.61 15.03 23.45
N THR A 213 20.53 15.63 24.22
CA THR A 213 20.32 15.84 25.66
C THR A 213 19.09 16.70 25.94
N TYR A 214 18.76 17.68 25.07
CA TYR A 214 17.54 18.49 25.23
C TYR A 214 16.27 17.64 25.13
N ALA A 215 16.21 16.72 24.19
CA ALA A 215 15.11 15.76 24.07
C ALA A 215 15.00 14.87 25.32
N LEU A 216 16.11 14.29 25.77
CA LEU A 216 16.14 13.40 26.93
C LEU A 216 15.80 14.16 28.22
N THR A 217 16.39 15.33 28.43
CA THR A 217 16.14 16.16 29.62
C THR A 217 14.65 16.55 29.66
N PHE A 218 14.08 16.96 28.54
CA PHE A 218 12.65 17.28 28.47
C PHE A 218 11.79 16.06 28.86
N LEU A 219 12.02 14.89 28.27
CA LEU A 219 11.25 13.68 28.56
C LEU A 219 11.37 13.20 30.01
N LEU A 220 12.54 13.40 30.64
CA LEU A 220 12.78 12.98 32.02
C LEU A 220 12.20 13.94 33.07
N HIS A 221 12.09 15.23 32.77
CA HIS A 221 11.62 16.25 33.72
C HIS A 221 10.18 16.68 33.49
N ALA A 222 9.64 16.51 32.28
CA ALA A 222 8.24 16.79 32.03
C ALA A 222 7.32 15.79 32.75
N PRO A 223 6.13 16.22 33.21
CA PRO A 223 5.12 15.29 33.68
C PRO A 223 4.85 14.18 32.66
N PRO A 224 4.71 12.90 33.05
CA PRO A 224 4.61 11.78 32.12
C PRO A 224 3.53 11.97 31.06
N LEU A 225 2.36 12.50 31.43
CA LEU A 225 1.27 12.76 30.47
C LEU A 225 1.66 13.77 29.40
N ILE A 226 2.39 14.84 29.77
CA ILE A 226 2.88 15.85 28.83
C ILE A 226 3.97 15.24 27.94
N ALA A 227 4.91 14.49 28.51
CA ALA A 227 5.97 13.82 27.75
C ALA A 227 5.36 12.88 26.67
N PHE A 228 4.37 12.08 27.02
CA PHE A 228 3.66 11.23 26.06
C PHE A 228 2.85 12.05 25.03
N ALA A 229 2.18 13.12 25.44
CA ALA A 229 1.45 13.98 24.50
C ALA A 229 2.37 14.63 23.48
N VAL A 230 3.57 15.10 23.90
CA VAL A 230 4.60 15.67 23.03
C VAL A 230 5.19 14.61 22.08
N LEU A 231 5.43 13.39 22.57
CA LEU A 231 5.83 12.27 21.72
C LEU A 231 4.76 11.98 20.64
N GLY A 232 3.47 12.01 20.98
CA GLY A 232 2.39 11.86 20.02
C GLY A 232 2.38 12.96 18.96
N GLY A 233 2.62 14.23 19.32
CA GLY A 233 2.79 15.32 18.37
C GLY A 233 4.06 15.19 17.51
N THR A 234 5.18 14.85 18.14
CA THR A 234 6.46 14.60 17.47
C THR A 234 6.36 13.47 16.44
N PHE A 235 5.56 12.44 16.72
CA PHE A 235 5.34 11.32 15.82
C PHE A 235 4.81 11.76 14.44
N LEU A 236 4.01 12.82 14.39
CA LEU A 236 3.48 13.35 13.14
C LEU A 236 4.58 13.80 12.15
N ALA A 237 5.77 14.15 12.64
CA ALA A 237 6.90 14.51 11.78
C ALA A 237 7.56 13.30 11.09
N VAL A 238 7.31 12.07 11.58
CA VAL A 238 7.86 10.83 11.00
C VAL A 238 6.84 10.01 10.23
N THR A 239 5.61 10.53 10.04
CA THR A 239 4.63 9.92 9.13
C THR A 239 5.14 9.99 7.69
N GLY A 240 4.72 9.05 6.84
CA GLY A 240 5.24 8.89 5.47
C GLY A 240 6.44 7.96 5.33
N GLY A 241 7.04 7.45 6.43
CA GLY A 241 8.09 6.45 6.37
C GLY A 241 7.64 5.14 5.73
N GLU A 242 6.40 4.72 5.98
CA GLU A 242 5.80 3.53 5.35
C GLU A 242 5.59 3.72 3.83
N ALA A 243 5.21 4.92 3.39
CA ALA A 243 5.08 5.26 1.98
C ALA A 243 6.43 5.11 1.27
N MET A 244 7.54 5.59 1.88
CA MET A 244 8.89 5.41 1.36
C MET A 244 9.23 3.93 1.13
N TYR A 245 8.79 3.05 2.01
CA TYR A 245 9.03 1.62 1.88
C TYR A 245 8.09 0.97 0.86
N ALA A 246 6.84 1.39 0.79
CA ALA A 246 5.86 0.87 -0.15
C ALA A 246 6.23 1.20 -1.62
N ASP A 247 6.75 2.41 -1.88
CA ASP A 247 7.10 2.88 -3.22
C ASP A 247 8.47 2.41 -3.71
N LEU A 248 9.15 1.53 -2.97
CA LEU A 248 10.45 0.99 -3.33
C LEU A 248 10.45 0.37 -4.74
N GLY A 249 9.36 -0.31 -5.11
CA GLY A 249 9.21 -0.98 -6.41
C GLY A 249 9.16 -0.02 -7.60
N HIS A 250 8.73 1.21 -7.39
CA HIS A 250 8.59 2.21 -8.46
C HIS A 250 9.89 2.95 -8.75
N PHE A 251 10.66 3.31 -7.73
CA PHE A 251 11.83 4.20 -7.88
C PHE A 251 13.16 3.50 -7.58
N GLY A 252 13.13 2.42 -6.80
CA GLY A 252 14.32 1.73 -6.33
C GLY A 252 14.99 2.42 -5.14
N CYS A 253 15.87 1.69 -4.47
CA CYS A 253 16.48 2.10 -3.20
C CYS A 253 17.40 3.34 -3.34
N THR A 254 18.22 3.41 -4.40
CA THR A 254 19.23 4.48 -4.57
C THR A 254 18.62 5.86 -4.78
N PRO A 255 17.65 6.08 -5.71
CA PRO A 255 16.98 7.36 -5.88
C PRO A 255 16.24 7.82 -4.63
N ILE A 256 15.55 6.91 -3.93
CA ILE A 256 14.86 7.21 -2.68
C ILE A 256 15.86 7.72 -1.63
N ARG A 257 16.96 7.00 -1.39
CA ARG A 257 17.99 7.44 -0.44
C ARG A 257 18.64 8.77 -0.82
N ALA A 258 18.94 8.95 -2.10
CA ALA A 258 19.55 10.18 -2.58
C ALA A 258 18.63 11.39 -2.35
N ALA A 259 17.34 11.28 -2.67
CA ALA A 259 16.36 12.32 -2.40
C ALA A 259 16.25 12.62 -0.89
N TRP A 260 16.21 11.58 -0.05
CA TRP A 260 16.11 11.74 1.40
C TRP A 260 17.28 12.51 1.98
N PHE A 261 18.51 12.00 1.81
CA PHE A 261 19.66 12.56 2.48
C PHE A 261 20.15 13.88 1.88
N ALA A 262 19.96 14.09 0.55
CA ALA A 262 20.47 15.30 -0.10
C ALA A 262 19.49 16.49 -0.05
N ILE A 263 18.17 16.23 -0.02
CA ILE A 263 17.17 17.29 -0.19
C ILE A 263 16.16 17.29 0.97
N VAL A 264 15.45 16.18 1.20
CA VAL A 264 14.28 16.15 2.08
C VAL A 264 14.66 16.35 3.53
N LEU A 265 15.57 15.53 4.06
CA LEU A 265 16.03 15.64 5.46
C LEU A 265 16.61 17.01 5.78
N PRO A 266 17.56 17.57 5.00
CA PRO A 266 18.06 18.92 5.24
C PRO A 266 16.96 19.99 5.24
N ALA A 267 16.04 19.96 4.28
CA ALA A 267 14.95 20.92 4.18
C ALA A 267 14.01 20.85 5.39
N LEU A 268 13.64 19.64 5.82
CA LEU A 268 12.79 19.41 6.99
C LEU A 268 13.48 19.88 8.28
N LEU A 269 14.74 19.52 8.48
CA LEU A 269 15.50 19.98 9.66
C LEU A 269 15.57 21.50 9.70
N LEU A 270 15.99 22.14 8.61
CA LEU A 270 16.00 23.61 8.54
C LEU A 270 14.65 24.21 8.90
N ASN A 271 13.56 23.65 8.37
CA ASN A 271 12.21 24.16 8.62
C ASN A 271 11.80 24.00 10.10
N TYR A 272 11.98 22.82 10.70
CA TYR A 272 11.64 22.61 12.11
C TYR A 272 12.49 23.47 13.05
N PHE A 273 13.78 23.63 12.75
CA PHE A 273 14.64 24.55 13.51
C PHE A 273 14.18 26.01 13.34
N GLY A 274 13.79 26.40 12.12
CA GLY A 274 13.27 27.74 11.88
C GLY A 274 11.99 28.04 12.63
N GLN A 275 11.02 27.10 12.61
CA GLN A 275 9.78 27.22 13.39
C GLN A 275 10.08 27.28 14.90
N GLY A 276 11.00 26.42 15.39
CA GLY A 276 11.45 26.48 16.78
C GLY A 276 12.13 27.79 17.13
N GLY A 277 12.97 28.34 16.24
CA GLY A 277 13.59 29.65 16.39
C GLY A 277 12.57 30.76 16.51
N LEU A 278 11.52 30.73 15.69
CA LEU A 278 10.40 31.67 15.78
C LEU A 278 9.70 31.56 17.14
N LEU A 279 9.40 30.36 17.63
CA LEU A 279 8.74 30.16 18.92
C LEU A 279 9.62 30.59 20.13
N LEU A 280 10.95 30.59 19.99
CA LEU A 280 11.85 31.14 21.03
C LEU A 280 11.79 32.67 21.08
N THR A 281 11.55 33.35 19.97
CA THR A 281 11.49 34.82 19.89
C THR A 281 10.08 35.37 20.07
N ASP A 282 9.09 34.65 19.56
CA ASP A 282 7.67 35.01 19.65
C ASP A 282 6.81 33.77 19.97
N PRO A 283 6.58 33.48 21.26
CA PRO A 283 5.74 32.36 21.68
C PRO A 283 4.28 32.46 21.23
N HIS A 284 3.77 33.64 20.87
CA HIS A 284 2.41 33.83 20.35
C HIS A 284 2.23 33.23 18.95
N SER A 285 3.33 32.98 18.24
CA SER A 285 3.30 32.29 16.94
C SER A 285 2.86 30.83 16.98
N LEU A 286 2.56 30.27 18.16
CA LEU A 286 2.21 28.86 18.35
C LEU A 286 0.99 28.41 17.55
N GLU A 287 0.05 29.29 17.25
CA GLU A 287 -1.14 28.93 16.46
C GLU A 287 -0.80 28.49 15.04
N ASN A 288 0.16 29.18 14.38
CA ASN A 288 0.59 28.87 13.01
C ASN A 288 2.09 29.14 12.79
N PRO A 289 3.01 28.45 13.46
CA PRO A 289 4.44 28.75 13.41
C PRO A 289 5.02 28.59 12.01
N PHE A 290 4.47 27.69 11.19
CA PHE A 290 4.92 27.47 9.83
C PHE A 290 4.66 28.68 8.92
N TYR A 291 3.43 29.23 8.91
CA TYR A 291 3.08 30.35 8.05
C TYR A 291 3.72 31.65 8.52
N GLN A 292 3.85 31.85 9.83
CA GLN A 292 4.48 33.04 10.41
C GLN A 292 6.01 33.09 10.21
N LEU A 293 6.64 32.01 9.77
CA LEU A 293 8.02 32.06 9.26
C LEU A 293 8.14 32.87 7.97
N ALA A 294 7.09 32.97 7.18
CA ALA A 294 7.11 33.70 5.92
C ALA A 294 7.04 35.23 6.17
N PRO A 295 7.55 36.06 5.28
CA PRO A 295 7.25 37.48 5.29
C PRO A 295 5.80 37.72 4.82
N ASP A 296 5.16 38.78 5.29
CA ASP A 296 3.73 39.09 5.08
C ASP A 296 3.30 39.01 3.60
N TRP A 297 4.15 39.53 2.69
CA TRP A 297 3.87 39.49 1.25
C TRP A 297 3.84 38.07 0.66
N PHE A 298 4.42 37.09 1.35
CA PHE A 298 4.53 35.72 0.88
C PHE A 298 3.51 34.76 1.51
N HIS A 299 2.71 35.18 2.49
CA HIS A 299 1.73 34.34 3.17
C HIS A 299 0.74 33.70 2.18
N TYR A 300 0.04 34.48 1.37
CA TYR A 300 -0.91 33.93 0.39
C TYR A 300 -0.24 33.07 -0.69
N PRO A 301 0.88 33.47 -1.32
CA PRO A 301 1.64 32.57 -2.19
C PRO A 301 2.03 31.27 -1.52
N LEU A 302 2.43 31.30 -0.24
CA LEU A 302 2.79 30.11 0.52
C LEU A 302 1.59 29.20 0.77
N VAL A 303 0.41 29.73 1.08
CA VAL A 303 -0.83 28.94 1.22
C VAL A 303 -1.18 28.23 -0.09
N VAL A 304 -1.10 28.94 -1.22
CA VAL A 304 -1.33 28.31 -2.53
C VAL A 304 -0.30 27.22 -2.80
N PHE A 305 0.96 27.48 -2.51
CA PHE A 305 2.03 26.50 -2.73
C PHE A 305 1.89 25.28 -1.81
N ALA A 306 1.60 25.48 -0.52
CA ALA A 306 1.30 24.43 0.44
C ALA A 306 0.09 23.59 -0.03
N THR A 307 -0.96 24.23 -0.53
CA THR A 307 -2.14 23.53 -1.07
C THR A 307 -1.77 22.65 -2.26
N VAL A 308 -0.95 23.15 -3.19
CA VAL A 308 -0.47 22.34 -4.32
C VAL A 308 0.39 21.16 -3.83
N ALA A 309 1.30 21.39 -2.88
CA ALA A 309 2.12 20.34 -2.29
C ALA A 309 1.26 19.27 -1.59
N THR A 310 0.21 19.66 -0.86
CA THR A 310 -0.71 18.73 -0.19
C THR A 310 -1.61 17.96 -1.17
N ILE A 311 -1.99 18.55 -2.30
CA ILE A 311 -2.66 17.85 -3.40
C ILE A 311 -1.74 16.74 -3.96
N ILE A 312 -0.46 17.04 -4.19
CA ILE A 312 0.52 16.07 -4.67
C ILE A 312 0.71 14.95 -3.65
N ALA A 313 0.89 15.29 -2.37
CA ALA A 313 1.00 14.31 -1.28
C ALA A 313 -0.23 13.38 -1.21
N SER A 314 -1.42 13.95 -1.27
CA SER A 314 -2.68 13.21 -1.26
C SER A 314 -2.80 12.28 -2.47
N GLN A 315 -2.38 12.74 -3.65
CA GLN A 315 -2.36 11.96 -4.89
C GLN A 315 -1.47 10.72 -4.75
N ALA A 316 -0.28 10.88 -4.18
CA ALA A 316 0.67 9.79 -3.97
C ALA A 316 0.10 8.71 -3.05
N ILE A 317 -0.49 9.08 -1.92
CA ILE A 317 -1.11 8.16 -0.96
C ILE A 317 -2.28 7.39 -1.59
N ILE A 318 -3.15 8.06 -2.36
CA ILE A 318 -4.28 7.42 -3.05
C ILE A 318 -3.77 6.42 -4.10
N SER A 319 -2.75 6.78 -4.88
CA SER A 319 -2.10 5.86 -5.84
C SER A 319 -1.45 4.66 -5.14
N GLY A 320 -0.80 4.88 -4.00
CA GLY A 320 -0.25 3.81 -3.15
C GLY A 320 -1.33 2.82 -2.69
N ALA A 321 -2.51 3.31 -2.31
CA ALA A 321 -3.65 2.46 -1.95
C ALA A 321 -4.16 1.61 -3.14
N PHE A 322 -4.11 2.13 -4.37
CA PHE A 322 -4.45 1.34 -5.56
C PHE A 322 -3.44 0.24 -5.82
N SER A 323 -2.14 0.54 -5.73
CA SER A 323 -1.05 -0.43 -5.89
C SER A 323 -1.14 -1.54 -4.83
N LEU A 324 -1.37 -1.17 -3.57
CA LEU A 324 -1.61 -2.10 -2.48
C LEU A 324 -2.83 -3.01 -2.77
N THR A 325 -3.91 -2.43 -3.30
CA THR A 325 -5.13 -3.18 -3.67
C THR A 325 -4.84 -4.20 -4.76
N GLN A 326 -4.12 -3.83 -5.81
CA GLN A 326 -3.73 -4.75 -6.88
C GLN A 326 -2.90 -5.92 -6.33
N GLN A 327 -1.90 -5.64 -5.51
CA GLN A 327 -1.08 -6.68 -4.86
C GLN A 327 -1.94 -7.60 -3.98
N ALA A 328 -2.88 -7.02 -3.20
CA ALA A 328 -3.78 -7.78 -2.34
C ALA A 328 -4.74 -8.68 -3.14
N ILE A 329 -5.25 -8.21 -4.30
CA ILE A 329 -6.07 -9.00 -5.22
C ILE A 329 -5.24 -10.17 -5.80
N GLN A 330 -4.04 -9.89 -6.30
CA GLN A 330 -3.17 -10.89 -6.91
C GLN A 330 -2.76 -11.99 -5.91
N LEU A 331 -2.50 -11.61 -4.68
CA LEU A 331 -2.21 -12.57 -3.61
C LEU A 331 -3.46 -13.27 -3.03
N GLY A 332 -4.66 -12.89 -3.49
CA GLY A 332 -5.92 -13.50 -3.06
C GLY A 332 -6.41 -13.05 -1.68
N PHE A 333 -6.02 -11.85 -1.24
CA PHE A 333 -6.47 -11.27 0.03
C PHE A 333 -7.72 -10.39 -0.13
N LEU A 334 -8.02 -9.94 -1.35
CA LEU A 334 -9.22 -9.21 -1.73
C LEU A 334 -9.92 -9.88 -2.93
N PRO A 335 -11.23 -9.67 -3.11
CA PRO A 335 -11.93 -10.06 -4.32
C PRO A 335 -11.30 -9.37 -5.54
N ARG A 336 -11.50 -9.95 -6.72
CA ARG A 336 -11.10 -9.31 -7.98
C ARG A 336 -11.95 -8.07 -8.19
N LEU A 337 -11.38 -6.90 -7.86
CA LEU A 337 -11.98 -5.60 -8.17
C LEU A 337 -11.53 -5.18 -9.57
N THR A 338 -12.33 -4.36 -10.23
CA THR A 338 -11.96 -3.78 -11.53
C THR A 338 -10.75 -2.87 -11.36
N VAL A 339 -9.67 -3.21 -12.04
CA VAL A 339 -8.42 -2.45 -12.08
C VAL A 339 -8.25 -1.89 -13.48
N LEU A 340 -8.29 -0.57 -13.60
CA LEU A 340 -8.13 0.14 -14.87
C LEU A 340 -6.69 0.65 -14.99
N HIS A 341 -6.03 0.30 -16.09
CA HIS A 341 -4.72 0.85 -16.44
C HIS A 341 -4.91 2.21 -17.10
N THR A 342 -4.35 3.26 -16.52
CA THR A 342 -4.56 4.64 -16.98
C THR A 342 -3.48 5.14 -17.95
N ALA A 343 -2.37 4.40 -18.10
CA ALA A 343 -1.31 4.66 -19.08
C ALA A 343 -0.87 3.35 -19.76
N SER A 344 -0.70 3.39 -21.09
CA SER A 344 -0.25 2.24 -21.87
C SER A 344 1.27 2.02 -21.82
N GLU A 345 2.05 3.08 -21.56
CA GLU A 345 3.52 3.04 -21.61
C GLU A 345 4.17 2.96 -20.23
N GLU A 346 3.52 3.47 -19.17
CA GLU A 346 4.03 3.42 -17.79
C GLU A 346 3.35 2.31 -17.01
N ARG A 347 4.06 1.20 -16.85
CA ARG A 347 3.63 0.08 -15.99
C ARG A 347 3.55 0.55 -14.54
N GLY A 348 2.33 0.50 -13.95
CA GLY A 348 2.10 0.83 -12.53
C GLY A 348 1.09 1.95 -12.30
N GLN A 349 0.63 2.66 -13.33
CA GLN A 349 -0.44 3.62 -13.18
C GLN A 349 -1.79 2.93 -13.30
N ILE A 350 -2.35 2.63 -12.13
CA ILE A 350 -3.63 1.92 -12.00
C ILE A 350 -4.65 2.78 -11.28
N TYR A 351 -5.90 2.55 -11.61
CA TYR A 351 -7.06 3.16 -10.95
C TYR A 351 -8.05 2.07 -10.54
N VAL A 352 -8.44 2.07 -9.28
CA VAL A 352 -9.41 1.12 -8.71
C VAL A 352 -10.64 1.88 -8.24
N PRO A 353 -11.73 1.93 -9.05
CA PRO A 353 -12.91 2.76 -8.77
C PRO A 353 -13.51 2.54 -7.38
N ALA A 354 -13.65 1.28 -6.97
CA ALA A 354 -14.23 0.91 -5.68
C ALA A 354 -13.41 1.48 -4.51
N VAL A 355 -12.09 1.37 -4.57
CA VAL A 355 -11.18 1.90 -3.54
C VAL A 355 -11.18 3.42 -3.56
N ASN A 356 -11.13 4.04 -4.73
CA ASN A 356 -11.18 5.48 -4.88
C ASN A 356 -12.39 6.11 -4.17
N TRP A 357 -13.59 5.60 -4.47
CA TRP A 357 -14.81 6.15 -3.87
C TRP A 357 -14.97 5.79 -2.40
N THR A 358 -14.48 4.63 -1.96
CA THR A 358 -14.46 4.28 -0.54
C THR A 358 -13.54 5.22 0.24
N LEU A 359 -12.33 5.48 -0.28
CA LEU A 359 -11.41 6.45 0.31
C LEU A 359 -11.99 7.87 0.27
N ALA A 360 -12.63 8.27 -0.84
CA ALA A 360 -13.27 9.57 -0.95
C ALA A 360 -14.31 9.79 0.17
N VAL A 361 -15.20 8.82 0.36
CA VAL A 361 -16.21 8.89 1.43
C VAL A 361 -15.55 8.93 2.81
N ALA A 362 -14.55 8.09 3.06
CA ALA A 362 -13.85 8.07 4.35
C ALA A 362 -13.08 9.39 4.61
N THR A 363 -12.37 9.91 3.60
CA THR A 363 -11.61 11.18 3.70
C THR A 363 -12.53 12.37 3.93
N LEU A 364 -13.66 12.44 3.21
CA LEU A 364 -14.65 13.51 3.40
C LEU A 364 -15.34 13.40 4.75
N ALA A 365 -15.68 12.18 5.20
CA ALA A 365 -16.24 11.95 6.53
C ALA A 365 -15.25 12.38 7.62
N ALA A 366 -13.95 12.09 7.44
CA ALA A 366 -12.91 12.57 8.35
C ALA A 366 -12.80 14.10 8.35
N ALA A 367 -12.68 14.72 7.17
CA ALA A 367 -12.56 16.19 7.06
C ALA A 367 -13.77 16.93 7.68
N ILE A 368 -14.99 16.49 7.38
CA ILE A 368 -16.22 17.11 7.88
C ILE A 368 -16.43 16.78 9.38
N GLY A 369 -16.18 15.54 9.78
CA GLY A 369 -16.42 15.08 11.15
C GLY A 369 -15.47 15.73 12.16
N PHE A 370 -14.20 15.91 11.80
CA PHE A 370 -13.20 16.52 12.68
C PHE A 370 -13.08 18.03 12.50
N GLY A 371 -13.36 18.58 11.30
CA GLY A 371 -13.47 20.00 11.00
C GLY A 371 -12.17 20.81 11.02
N SER A 372 -11.08 20.31 11.59
CA SER A 372 -9.78 20.96 11.68
C SER A 372 -8.62 19.98 11.60
N SER A 373 -7.44 20.49 11.22
CA SER A 373 -6.22 19.68 11.18
C SER A 373 -5.76 19.25 12.58
N ASP A 374 -5.98 20.05 13.61
CA ASP A 374 -5.66 19.75 15.02
C ASP A 374 -6.42 18.51 15.50
N ASN A 375 -7.73 18.43 15.25
CA ASN A 375 -8.53 17.28 15.62
C ASN A 375 -8.13 16.02 14.83
N LEU A 376 -7.80 16.16 13.55
CA LEU A 376 -7.31 15.05 12.73
C LEU A 376 -5.93 14.54 13.15
N ALA A 377 -5.07 15.40 13.68
CA ALA A 377 -3.75 15.01 14.18
C ALA A 377 -3.84 13.97 15.32
N GLY A 378 -4.89 14.04 16.13
CA GLY A 378 -5.20 13.03 17.15
C GLY A 378 -5.57 11.67 16.55
N ALA A 379 -6.30 11.67 15.44
CA ALA A 379 -6.73 10.46 14.74
C ALA A 379 -5.57 9.79 13.98
N TYR A 380 -4.67 10.56 13.42
CA TYR A 380 -3.64 10.11 12.48
C TYR A 380 -2.59 9.19 13.10
N GLY A 381 -2.03 9.59 14.24
CA GLY A 381 -0.84 8.95 14.81
C GLY A 381 -0.99 7.47 15.17
N ILE A 382 -2.20 7.03 15.60
CA ILE A 382 -2.37 5.66 16.11
C ILE A 382 -2.29 4.60 15.01
N ALA A 383 -2.86 4.87 13.82
CA ALA A 383 -2.84 3.92 12.71
C ALA A 383 -1.42 3.70 12.18
N VAL A 384 -0.68 4.80 11.99
CA VAL A 384 0.68 4.76 11.46
C VAL A 384 1.64 4.14 12.47
N SER A 385 1.56 4.49 13.77
CA SER A 385 2.44 3.90 14.80
C SER A 385 2.21 2.40 14.99
N LEU A 386 0.96 1.93 14.90
CA LEU A 386 0.64 0.51 14.94
C LEU A 386 1.18 -0.21 13.69
N LEU A 387 1.02 0.39 12.51
CA LEU A 387 1.57 -0.13 11.26
C LEU A 387 3.10 -0.26 11.34
N MET A 388 3.79 0.77 11.84
CA MET A 388 5.24 0.77 12.01
C MET A 388 5.73 -0.35 12.94
N ALA A 389 5.02 -0.62 14.03
CA ALA A 389 5.34 -1.73 14.92
C ALA A 389 5.15 -3.09 14.23
N ILE A 390 4.09 -3.25 13.44
CA ILE A 390 3.83 -4.47 12.66
C ILE A 390 4.92 -4.68 11.61
N THR A 391 5.27 -3.67 10.84
CA THR A 391 6.31 -3.78 9.79
C THR A 391 7.69 -4.06 10.39
N THR A 392 8.05 -3.46 11.52
CA THR A 392 9.29 -3.78 12.23
C THR A 392 9.34 -5.25 12.66
N PHE A 393 8.24 -5.76 13.20
CA PHE A 393 8.15 -7.17 13.59
C PHE A 393 8.26 -8.11 12.39
N LEU A 394 7.54 -7.83 11.28
CA LEU A 394 7.61 -8.64 10.06
C LEU A 394 8.99 -8.60 9.42
N ALA A 395 9.65 -7.44 9.40
CA ALA A 395 11.01 -7.29 8.88
C ALA A 395 12.03 -8.10 9.70
N ALA A 396 11.86 -8.16 11.02
CA ALA A 396 12.68 -9.04 11.86
C ALA A 396 12.55 -10.52 11.47
N LEU A 397 11.32 -10.99 11.22
CA LEU A 397 11.08 -12.36 10.76
C LEU A 397 11.72 -12.62 9.38
N VAL A 398 11.63 -11.66 8.46
CA VAL A 398 12.27 -11.75 7.14
C VAL A 398 13.80 -11.82 7.28
N ALA A 399 14.40 -10.98 8.12
CA ALA A 399 15.83 -10.98 8.35
C ALA A 399 16.32 -12.33 8.94
N ILE A 400 15.58 -12.90 9.88
CA ILE A 400 15.87 -14.25 10.41
C ILE A 400 15.74 -15.32 9.32
N GLN A 401 14.71 -15.24 8.47
CA GLN A 401 14.51 -16.18 7.37
C GLN A 401 15.64 -16.10 6.33
N TRP A 402 16.23 -14.94 6.12
CA TRP A 402 17.38 -14.74 5.23
C TRP A 402 18.71 -15.22 5.84
N GLY A 403 18.70 -15.73 7.08
CA GLY A 403 19.86 -16.29 7.75
C GLY A 403 20.76 -15.26 8.43
N PHE A 404 20.29 -14.04 8.67
CA PHE A 404 21.02 -13.10 9.52
C PHE A 404 21.10 -13.62 10.97
N ASN A 405 22.14 -13.25 11.68
CA ASN A 405 22.32 -13.65 13.08
C ASN A 405 21.12 -13.21 13.94
N PRO A 406 20.37 -14.18 14.54
CA PRO A 406 19.15 -13.86 15.29
C PRO A 406 19.38 -12.90 16.46
N ILE A 407 20.52 -12.95 17.12
CA ILE A 407 20.86 -12.06 18.24
C ILE A 407 20.95 -10.61 17.73
N LEU A 408 21.66 -10.41 16.61
CA LEU A 408 21.78 -9.09 16.00
C LEU A 408 20.44 -8.57 15.49
N VAL A 409 19.64 -9.43 14.87
CA VAL A 409 18.29 -9.08 14.40
C VAL A 409 17.41 -8.68 15.58
N ILE A 410 17.40 -9.45 16.67
CA ILE A 410 16.62 -9.13 17.86
C ILE A 410 17.13 -7.83 18.52
N ALA A 411 18.43 -7.61 18.58
CA ALA A 411 18.97 -6.38 19.17
C ALA A 411 18.56 -5.14 18.36
N VAL A 412 18.74 -5.16 17.02
CA VAL A 412 18.45 -4.02 16.15
C VAL A 412 16.95 -3.80 15.99
N ASN A 413 16.20 -4.84 15.57
CA ASN A 413 14.75 -4.67 15.39
C ASN A 413 14.02 -4.57 16.72
N GLY A 414 14.53 -5.17 17.81
CA GLY A 414 14.01 -4.99 19.16
C GLY A 414 14.12 -3.56 19.64
N PHE A 415 15.26 -2.89 19.37
CA PHE A 415 15.41 -1.47 19.65
C PHE A 415 14.35 -0.64 18.90
N PHE A 416 14.21 -0.83 17.58
CA PHE A 416 13.20 -0.10 16.81
C PHE A 416 11.77 -0.44 17.25
N LEU A 417 11.50 -1.69 17.59
CA LEU A 417 10.18 -2.09 18.09
C LEU A 417 9.84 -1.41 19.41
N ILE A 418 10.82 -1.25 20.32
CA ILE A 418 10.63 -0.50 21.56
C ILE A 418 10.29 0.97 21.25
N VAL A 419 11.02 1.60 20.33
CA VAL A 419 10.72 2.97 19.89
C VAL A 419 9.31 3.07 19.28
N ASP A 420 8.94 2.13 18.40
CA ASP A 420 7.59 2.08 17.82
C ASP A 420 6.49 1.91 18.88
N LEU A 421 6.73 1.06 19.90
CA LEU A 421 5.78 0.82 20.99
C LEU A 421 5.66 2.05 21.92
N ILE A 422 6.73 2.81 22.13
CA ILE A 422 6.67 4.08 22.86
C ILE A 422 5.78 5.07 22.10
N PHE A 423 5.97 5.23 20.77
CA PHE A 423 5.12 6.09 19.96
C PHE A 423 3.67 5.59 19.88
N LEU A 424 3.46 4.28 19.76
CA LEU A 424 2.12 3.69 19.80
C LEU A 424 1.43 3.98 21.14
N SER A 425 2.15 3.85 22.26
CA SER A 425 1.63 4.17 23.58
C SER A 425 1.26 5.65 23.70
N ALA A 426 2.12 6.54 23.19
CA ALA A 426 1.89 7.98 23.15
C ALA A 426 0.63 8.35 22.33
N ASN A 427 0.49 7.77 21.14
CA ASN A 427 -0.67 8.01 20.28
C ASN A 427 -1.96 7.36 20.83
N SER A 428 -1.86 6.30 21.65
CA SER A 428 -3.01 5.65 22.26
C SER A 428 -3.74 6.54 23.26
N LEU A 429 -3.10 7.57 23.81
CA LEU A 429 -3.76 8.57 24.64
C LEU A 429 -4.85 9.33 23.88
N LYS A 430 -4.68 9.50 22.57
CA LYS A 430 -5.61 10.20 21.69
C LYS A 430 -6.68 9.27 21.06
N LEU A 431 -6.81 8.03 21.57
CA LEU A 431 -7.76 7.05 21.04
C LEU A 431 -9.20 7.57 21.03
N LEU A 432 -9.64 8.17 22.14
CA LEU A 432 -10.99 8.72 22.25
C LEU A 432 -11.16 10.07 21.54
N ASP A 433 -10.09 10.82 21.36
CA ASP A 433 -10.08 12.13 20.70
C ASP A 433 -10.10 12.04 19.16
N GLY A 434 -10.14 10.81 18.60
CA GLY A 434 -10.25 10.61 17.15
C GLY A 434 -9.54 9.35 16.65
N GLY A 435 -8.62 8.76 17.41
CA GLY A 435 -7.88 7.55 17.03
C GLY A 435 -8.74 6.32 16.74
N TRP A 436 -9.98 6.32 17.23
CA TRP A 436 -10.98 5.28 16.95
C TRP A 436 -11.37 5.19 15.47
N PHE A 437 -11.38 6.33 14.74
CA PHE A 437 -11.84 6.40 13.35
C PHE A 437 -10.99 5.51 12.40
N PRO A 438 -9.66 5.69 12.30
CA PRO A 438 -8.84 4.83 11.44
C PRO A 438 -8.83 3.37 11.90
N LEU A 439 -8.98 3.09 13.19
CA LEU A 439 -9.04 1.71 13.70
C LEU A 439 -10.34 1.00 13.32
N ILE A 440 -11.49 1.70 13.31
CA ILE A 440 -12.75 1.15 12.81
C ILE A 440 -12.62 0.86 11.30
N LEU A 441 -12.12 1.81 10.52
CA LEU A 441 -11.91 1.61 9.08
C LEU A 441 -10.98 0.42 8.83
N THR A 442 -9.87 0.35 9.55
CA THR A 442 -8.94 -0.79 9.51
C THR A 442 -9.65 -2.10 9.86
N GLY A 443 -10.43 -2.11 10.93
CA GLY A 443 -11.19 -3.28 11.37
C GLY A 443 -12.17 -3.77 10.30
N LEU A 444 -12.88 -2.87 9.65
CA LEU A 444 -13.80 -3.19 8.55
C LEU A 444 -13.05 -3.79 7.35
N ILE A 445 -11.95 -3.18 6.92
CA ILE A 445 -11.16 -3.66 5.77
C ILE A 445 -10.50 -5.00 6.10
N ALA A 446 -9.88 -5.14 7.27
CA ALA A 446 -9.29 -6.40 7.72
C ALA A 446 -10.36 -7.51 7.81
N PHE A 447 -11.55 -7.19 8.30
CA PHE A 447 -12.68 -8.12 8.35
C PHE A 447 -13.09 -8.59 6.94
N VAL A 448 -13.17 -7.68 5.96
CA VAL A 448 -13.45 -8.02 4.56
C VAL A 448 -12.35 -8.95 4.01
N MET A 449 -11.08 -8.61 4.20
CA MET A 449 -9.93 -9.42 3.74
C MET A 449 -9.93 -10.82 4.37
N LEU A 450 -10.15 -10.92 5.68
CA LEU A 450 -10.20 -12.19 6.40
C LEU A 450 -11.43 -13.02 6.02
N THR A 451 -12.56 -12.39 5.74
CA THR A 451 -13.78 -13.07 5.27
C THR A 451 -13.57 -13.62 3.87
N TRP A 452 -13.02 -12.82 2.97
CA TRP A 452 -12.68 -13.25 1.62
C TRP A 452 -11.76 -14.46 1.62
N ARG A 453 -10.66 -14.37 2.34
CA ARG A 453 -9.69 -15.46 2.45
C ARG A 453 -10.30 -16.75 3.02
N ARG A 454 -11.12 -16.63 4.08
CA ARG A 454 -11.79 -17.79 4.68
C ARG A 454 -12.78 -18.41 3.71
N GLY A 455 -13.57 -17.60 3.00
CA GLY A 455 -14.49 -18.04 1.97
C GLY A 455 -13.79 -18.79 0.84
N GLN A 456 -12.68 -18.26 0.33
CA GLN A 456 -11.88 -18.97 -0.69
C GLN A 456 -11.39 -20.35 -0.19
N SER A 457 -10.95 -20.42 1.07
CA SER A 457 -10.51 -21.70 1.65
C SER A 457 -11.65 -22.71 1.77
N LEU A 458 -12.87 -22.26 2.04
CA LEU A 458 -14.05 -23.13 2.10
C LEU A 458 -14.46 -23.59 0.70
N SER A 459 -14.55 -22.65 -0.25
CA SER A 459 -14.85 -22.97 -1.65
C SER A 459 -13.85 -23.95 -2.26
N GLU A 460 -12.55 -23.81 -1.96
CA GLU A 460 -11.53 -24.77 -2.43
C GLU A 460 -11.74 -26.15 -1.82
N LYS A 461 -12.09 -26.25 -0.53
CA LYS A 461 -12.43 -27.51 0.10
C LYS A 461 -13.65 -28.14 -0.54
N ALA A 462 -14.73 -27.37 -0.76
CA ALA A 462 -15.94 -27.86 -1.39
C ALA A 462 -15.62 -28.38 -2.81
N ARG A 463 -14.86 -27.63 -3.61
CA ARG A 463 -14.40 -28.06 -4.93
C ARG A 463 -13.61 -29.37 -4.89
N SER A 464 -12.73 -29.52 -3.91
CA SER A 464 -11.88 -30.72 -3.78
C SER A 464 -12.69 -32.01 -3.53
N HIS A 465 -13.89 -31.92 -2.95
CA HIS A 465 -14.77 -33.05 -2.73
C HIS A 465 -15.57 -33.46 -3.99
N VAL A 466 -15.82 -32.52 -4.88
CA VAL A 466 -16.60 -32.75 -6.12
C VAL A 466 -15.68 -33.05 -7.31
N ARG A 467 -14.39 -32.71 -7.21
CA ARG A 467 -13.43 -32.87 -8.31
C ARG A 467 -13.08 -34.34 -8.50
N GLU A 468 -13.28 -34.82 -9.72
CA GLU A 468 -12.92 -36.17 -10.16
C GLU A 468 -11.38 -36.35 -10.16
N SER A 469 -10.93 -37.57 -9.87
CA SER A 469 -9.52 -37.92 -9.96
C SER A 469 -9.05 -37.87 -11.42
N GLU A 470 -7.92 -37.22 -11.66
CA GLU A 470 -7.35 -37.10 -13.01
C GLU A 470 -7.13 -38.45 -13.67
N LYS A 471 -6.66 -39.45 -12.89
CA LYS A 471 -6.42 -40.80 -13.40
C LYS A 471 -7.71 -41.49 -13.85
N GLU A 472 -8.78 -41.38 -13.06
CA GLU A 472 -10.08 -41.95 -13.37
C GLU A 472 -10.71 -41.30 -14.58
N PHE A 473 -10.67 -39.95 -14.64
CA PHE A 473 -11.18 -39.19 -15.79
C PHE A 473 -10.46 -39.57 -17.10
N LEU A 474 -9.12 -39.63 -17.07
CA LEU A 474 -8.33 -40.01 -18.26
C LEU A 474 -8.55 -41.47 -18.66
N ALA A 475 -8.74 -42.39 -17.70
CA ALA A 475 -9.07 -43.77 -17.98
C ALA A 475 -10.43 -43.88 -18.70
N HIS A 476 -11.47 -43.21 -18.20
CA HIS A 476 -12.77 -43.14 -18.86
C HIS A 476 -12.69 -42.57 -20.29
N LEU A 477 -11.91 -41.51 -20.51
CA LEU A 477 -11.74 -40.94 -21.84
C LEU A 477 -11.07 -41.88 -22.86
N ILE A 478 -10.25 -42.82 -22.38
CA ILE A 478 -9.56 -43.81 -23.21
C ILE A 478 -10.51 -45.01 -23.48
N GLU A 479 -11.29 -45.42 -22.48
CA GLU A 479 -12.21 -46.55 -22.56
C GLU A 479 -13.45 -46.19 -23.43
N ASP A 480 -14.01 -44.98 -23.25
CA ASP A 480 -15.17 -44.51 -23.98
C ASP A 480 -14.89 -43.10 -24.59
N PRO A 481 -14.21 -43.06 -25.73
CA PRO A 481 -13.77 -41.80 -26.34
C PRO A 481 -14.98 -40.98 -26.86
N PRO A 482 -15.14 -39.71 -26.38
CA PRO A 482 -16.23 -38.85 -26.84
C PRO A 482 -16.03 -38.40 -28.27
N ALA A 483 -17.12 -37.91 -28.88
CA ALA A 483 -17.05 -37.28 -30.20
C ALA A 483 -16.04 -36.11 -30.23
N ARG A 484 -15.31 -35.96 -31.33
CA ARG A 484 -14.33 -34.88 -31.48
C ARG A 484 -14.88 -33.75 -32.32
N LEU A 485 -14.71 -32.51 -31.83
CA LEU A 485 -15.02 -31.27 -32.50
C LEU A 485 -13.73 -30.62 -33.03
N ALA A 486 -13.76 -30.12 -34.26
CA ALA A 486 -12.59 -29.44 -34.82
C ALA A 486 -12.21 -28.20 -33.98
N GLY A 487 -10.91 -27.98 -33.81
CA GLY A 487 -10.37 -26.81 -33.13
C GLY A 487 -9.82 -27.08 -31.73
N THR A 488 -9.54 -25.99 -31.00
CA THR A 488 -8.90 -26.01 -29.68
C THR A 488 -9.80 -25.41 -28.60
N ALA A 489 -9.97 -26.12 -27.51
CA ALA A 489 -10.66 -25.64 -26.32
C ALA A 489 -9.70 -25.48 -25.14
N ALA A 490 -9.70 -24.32 -24.49
CA ALA A 490 -8.93 -24.03 -23.29
C ALA A 490 -9.85 -23.97 -22.06
N PHE A 491 -9.72 -24.92 -21.15
CA PHE A 491 -10.48 -24.97 -19.89
C PHE A 491 -9.66 -24.35 -18.77
N LEU A 492 -10.16 -23.26 -18.16
CA LEU A 492 -9.50 -22.61 -17.05
C LEU A 492 -9.66 -23.44 -15.77
N SER A 493 -8.52 -23.72 -15.13
CA SER A 493 -8.46 -24.47 -13.86
C SER A 493 -7.99 -23.55 -12.72
N SER A 494 -8.59 -23.74 -11.55
CA SER A 494 -8.14 -23.06 -10.32
C SER A 494 -7.01 -23.81 -9.57
N GLY A 495 -6.66 -25.02 -9.99
CA GLY A 495 -5.66 -25.88 -9.36
C GLY A 495 -4.63 -26.40 -10.34
N MET A 496 -3.43 -26.71 -9.83
CA MET A 496 -2.32 -27.29 -10.63
C MET A 496 -2.56 -28.75 -11.02
N VAL A 497 -3.40 -29.46 -10.28
CA VAL A 497 -3.68 -30.89 -10.46
C VAL A 497 -5.18 -31.12 -10.48
N GLY A 498 -5.61 -32.17 -11.18
CA GLY A 498 -7.01 -32.54 -11.33
C GLY A 498 -7.69 -31.92 -12.55
N ILE A 499 -8.90 -32.35 -12.79
CA ILE A 499 -9.71 -31.91 -13.93
C ILE A 499 -10.57 -30.71 -13.53
N PRO A 500 -10.64 -29.63 -14.35
CA PRO A 500 -11.55 -28.51 -14.11
C PRO A 500 -13.00 -28.97 -14.10
N LEU A 501 -13.79 -28.52 -13.13
CA LEU A 501 -15.24 -28.83 -13.08
C LEU A 501 -15.97 -28.39 -14.35
N SER A 502 -15.52 -27.32 -14.99
CA SER A 502 -16.07 -26.87 -16.28
C SER A 502 -15.88 -27.91 -17.39
N LEU A 503 -14.75 -28.64 -17.40
CA LEU A 503 -14.53 -29.71 -18.37
C LEU A 503 -15.42 -30.93 -18.08
N THR A 504 -15.51 -31.36 -16.82
CA THR A 504 -16.37 -32.48 -16.42
C THR A 504 -17.84 -32.17 -16.72
N HIS A 505 -18.32 -30.97 -16.43
CA HIS A 505 -19.70 -30.55 -16.77
C HIS A 505 -19.91 -30.46 -18.28
N HIS A 506 -18.96 -29.90 -19.04
CA HIS A 506 -19.05 -29.83 -20.50
C HIS A 506 -19.16 -31.25 -21.08
N LEU A 507 -18.28 -32.14 -20.72
CA LEU A 507 -18.30 -33.52 -21.23
C LEU A 507 -19.58 -34.26 -20.88
N LYS A 508 -20.07 -34.12 -19.63
CA LYS A 508 -21.31 -34.77 -19.17
C LYS A 508 -22.56 -34.37 -19.97
N HIS A 509 -22.60 -33.13 -20.47
CA HIS A 509 -23.79 -32.60 -21.14
C HIS A 509 -23.67 -32.54 -22.68
N ALA A 510 -22.47 -32.31 -23.20
CA ALA A 510 -22.21 -32.21 -24.62
C ALA A 510 -21.79 -33.53 -25.27
N TYR A 511 -21.28 -34.50 -24.50
CA TYR A 511 -20.73 -35.79 -24.96
C TYR A 511 -19.69 -35.63 -26.07
N ALA A 512 -19.03 -34.48 -26.13
CA ALA A 512 -18.04 -34.14 -27.14
C ALA A 512 -16.89 -33.35 -26.55
N LEU A 513 -15.70 -33.49 -27.11
CA LEU A 513 -14.51 -32.71 -26.80
C LEU A 513 -13.88 -32.18 -28.09
N HIS A 514 -13.16 -31.06 -28.01
CA HIS A 514 -12.37 -30.56 -29.12
C HIS A 514 -11.20 -31.49 -29.41
N ASP A 515 -10.69 -31.44 -30.66
CA ASP A 515 -9.51 -32.21 -31.04
C ASP A 515 -8.33 -31.97 -30.13
N ARG A 516 -8.21 -30.73 -29.65
CA ARG A 516 -7.19 -30.31 -28.67
C ARG A 516 -7.85 -29.67 -27.46
N VAL A 517 -7.46 -30.13 -26.29
CA VAL A 517 -7.95 -29.62 -25.00
C VAL A 517 -6.78 -29.12 -24.16
N LEU A 518 -6.79 -27.82 -23.85
CA LEU A 518 -5.80 -27.18 -22.99
C LEU A 518 -6.38 -27.00 -21.58
N LEU A 519 -5.72 -27.53 -20.58
CA LEU A 519 -6.05 -27.26 -19.17
C LEU A 519 -5.17 -26.11 -18.69
N VAL A 520 -5.73 -24.89 -18.68
CA VAL A 520 -4.94 -23.67 -18.37
C VAL A 520 -5.11 -23.29 -16.92
N THR A 521 -4.01 -23.28 -16.17
CA THR A 521 -3.97 -22.83 -14.77
C THR A 521 -3.12 -21.57 -14.67
N VAL A 522 -3.70 -20.51 -14.10
CA VAL A 522 -2.96 -19.27 -13.80
C VAL A 522 -2.57 -19.25 -12.33
N LEU A 523 -1.27 -19.15 -12.06
CA LEU A 523 -0.73 -19.07 -10.72
C LEU A 523 -0.09 -17.71 -10.48
N THR A 524 -0.43 -17.09 -9.36
CA THR A 524 0.32 -15.92 -8.87
C THR A 524 1.49 -16.39 -8.04
N ALA A 525 2.71 -16.04 -8.45
CA ALA A 525 3.94 -16.28 -7.72
C ALA A 525 4.04 -15.36 -6.49
N GLU A 526 4.89 -15.74 -5.55
CA GLU A 526 5.25 -14.90 -4.39
C GLU A 526 6.30 -13.84 -4.75
N ASP A 527 6.84 -13.91 -5.94
CA ASP A 527 7.73 -12.92 -6.54
C ASP A 527 6.92 -11.82 -7.25
N PRO A 528 7.38 -10.57 -7.28
CA PRO A 528 6.67 -9.49 -7.96
C PRO A 528 6.54 -9.71 -9.46
N ARG A 529 7.59 -10.29 -10.05
CA ARG A 529 7.66 -10.60 -11.49
C ARG A 529 8.30 -11.96 -11.71
N VAL A 530 7.82 -12.65 -12.74
CA VAL A 530 8.32 -13.97 -13.15
C VAL A 530 9.10 -13.81 -14.45
N SER A 531 10.28 -14.46 -14.53
CA SER A 531 11.08 -14.48 -15.75
C SER A 531 10.34 -15.26 -16.85
N ASP A 532 10.66 -14.95 -18.11
CA ASP A 532 10.01 -15.62 -19.24
C ASP A 532 10.30 -17.13 -19.27
N GLU A 533 11.45 -17.55 -18.76
CA GLU A 533 11.85 -18.96 -18.64
C GLU A 533 11.00 -19.74 -17.62
N GLU A 534 10.54 -19.09 -16.54
CA GLU A 534 9.73 -19.69 -15.48
C GLU A 534 8.22 -19.45 -15.67
N ARG A 535 7.84 -18.68 -16.71
CA ARG A 535 6.46 -18.22 -16.93
C ARG A 535 5.53 -19.34 -17.31
N ILE A 536 6.00 -20.32 -18.09
CA ILE A 536 5.17 -21.38 -18.65
C ILE A 536 5.77 -22.75 -18.32
N GLU A 537 4.87 -23.65 -17.94
CA GLU A 537 5.16 -25.07 -17.79
C GLU A 537 4.07 -25.84 -18.53
N ILE A 538 4.49 -26.71 -19.46
CA ILE A 538 3.60 -27.54 -20.26
C ILE A 538 3.82 -29.00 -19.94
N THR A 539 2.72 -29.73 -19.80
CA THR A 539 2.71 -31.18 -19.59
C THR A 539 1.68 -31.80 -20.53
N ASP A 540 2.13 -32.70 -21.39
CA ASP A 540 1.23 -33.45 -22.27
C ASP A 540 0.48 -34.51 -21.48
N LEU A 541 -0.80 -34.63 -21.78
CA LEU A 541 -1.72 -35.60 -21.20
C LEU A 541 -2.29 -36.49 -22.31
N PRO A 542 -2.75 -37.71 -21.97
CA PRO A 542 -3.43 -38.57 -22.94
C PRO A 542 -4.65 -37.91 -23.60
N ALA A 543 -5.12 -38.54 -24.68
CA ALA A 543 -6.35 -38.17 -25.38
C ALA A 543 -6.36 -36.75 -26.01
N GLY A 544 -5.21 -36.23 -26.48
CA GLY A 544 -5.10 -34.93 -27.14
C GLY A 544 -5.23 -33.75 -26.18
N MET A 545 -4.90 -33.97 -24.92
CA MET A 545 -4.94 -32.94 -23.88
C MET A 545 -3.53 -32.45 -23.54
N SER A 546 -3.41 -31.19 -23.16
CA SER A 546 -2.17 -30.62 -22.60
C SER A 546 -2.50 -29.71 -21.43
N ARG A 547 -1.67 -29.75 -20.38
CA ARG A 547 -1.77 -28.85 -19.25
C ARG A 547 -0.79 -27.72 -19.42
N ILE A 548 -1.27 -26.47 -19.26
CA ILE A 548 -0.47 -25.27 -19.30
C ILE A 548 -0.57 -24.58 -17.94
N ILE A 549 0.55 -24.38 -17.25
CA ILE A 549 0.62 -23.58 -16.04
C ILE A 549 1.29 -22.25 -16.41
N LEU A 550 0.53 -21.18 -16.28
CA LEU A 550 0.98 -19.81 -16.48
C LEU A 550 1.31 -19.18 -15.13
N ARG A 551 2.53 -18.72 -14.94
CA ARG A 551 2.97 -18.05 -13.72
C ARG A 551 3.12 -16.56 -13.96
N TYR A 552 2.47 -15.76 -13.11
CA TYR A 552 2.56 -14.31 -13.09
C TYR A 552 2.98 -13.84 -11.70
N GLY A 553 3.82 -12.82 -11.63
CA GLY A 553 4.15 -12.18 -10.37
C GLY A 553 2.96 -11.37 -9.81
N PHE A 554 3.01 -11.06 -8.52
CA PHE A 554 1.92 -10.32 -7.88
C PHE A 554 1.85 -8.82 -8.29
N SER A 555 2.86 -8.30 -8.97
CA SER A 555 2.87 -6.96 -9.59
C SER A 555 2.60 -7.00 -11.11
N GLU A 556 2.27 -8.19 -11.66
CA GLU A 556 1.95 -8.37 -13.08
C GLU A 556 0.44 -8.54 -13.29
N SER A 557 -0.04 -8.16 -14.48
CA SER A 557 -1.43 -8.40 -14.89
C SER A 557 -1.51 -9.69 -15.70
N PRO A 558 -2.28 -10.70 -15.25
CA PRO A 558 -2.34 -11.97 -15.95
C PRO A 558 -3.15 -11.88 -17.24
N SER A 559 -2.60 -12.40 -18.36
CA SER A 559 -3.27 -12.52 -19.64
C SER A 559 -3.18 -13.97 -20.13
N VAL A 560 -4.32 -14.66 -20.17
CA VAL A 560 -4.38 -16.05 -20.64
C VAL A 560 -4.12 -16.15 -22.14
N PRO A 561 -4.71 -15.33 -23.04
CA PRO A 561 -4.44 -15.39 -24.45
C PRO A 561 -2.96 -15.15 -24.81
N GLU A 562 -2.30 -14.20 -24.13
CA GLU A 562 -0.86 -13.95 -24.31
C GLU A 562 -0.02 -15.13 -23.82
N GLY A 563 -0.40 -15.72 -22.66
CA GLY A 563 0.27 -16.91 -22.14
C GLY A 563 0.15 -18.10 -23.07
N VAL A 564 -1.02 -18.35 -23.66
CA VAL A 564 -1.22 -19.44 -24.65
C VAL A 564 -0.45 -19.15 -25.95
N ARG A 565 -0.45 -17.89 -26.42
CA ARG A 565 0.38 -17.49 -27.57
C ARG A 565 1.87 -17.75 -27.33
N TYR A 566 2.36 -17.35 -26.17
CA TYR A 566 3.75 -17.56 -25.79
C TYR A 566 4.09 -19.06 -25.68
N ALA A 567 3.15 -19.89 -25.17
CA ALA A 567 3.28 -21.35 -25.15
C ALA A 567 3.38 -21.94 -26.58
N GLN A 568 2.62 -21.42 -27.52
CA GLN A 568 2.67 -21.84 -28.92
C GLN A 568 4.01 -21.46 -29.58
N GLU A 569 4.53 -20.26 -29.32
CA GLU A 569 5.77 -19.75 -29.92
C GLU A 569 7.03 -20.44 -29.36
N GLN A 570 7.08 -20.71 -28.05
CA GLN A 570 8.29 -21.16 -27.35
C GLN A 570 8.38 -22.69 -27.20
N ALA A 571 7.25 -23.38 -27.08
CA ALA A 571 7.21 -24.80 -26.75
C ALA A 571 6.60 -25.67 -27.86
N GLU A 572 6.50 -25.12 -29.10
CA GLU A 572 5.94 -25.80 -30.26
C GLU A 572 4.54 -26.41 -30.01
N LEU A 573 3.79 -25.86 -29.03
CA LEU A 573 2.45 -26.29 -28.73
C LEU A 573 1.55 -25.89 -29.91
N SER A 574 1.12 -26.84 -30.70
CA SER A 574 0.25 -26.58 -31.85
C SER A 574 -1.19 -26.31 -31.37
N CYS A 575 -1.56 -25.04 -31.16
CA CYS A 575 -2.92 -24.65 -30.78
C CYS A 575 -3.83 -24.31 -31.99
N GLY A 576 -3.30 -24.37 -33.21
CA GLY A 576 -4.01 -23.86 -34.39
C GLY A 576 -4.09 -22.33 -34.40
N ASN A 577 -5.17 -21.79 -34.95
CA ASN A 577 -5.41 -20.36 -34.98
C ASN A 577 -5.88 -19.86 -33.60
N LEU A 578 -5.11 -19.00 -32.95
CA LEU A 578 -5.44 -18.47 -31.62
C LEU A 578 -6.75 -17.65 -31.59
N SER A 579 -7.19 -17.10 -32.72
CA SER A 579 -8.47 -16.40 -32.82
C SER A 579 -9.68 -17.33 -32.78
N GLU A 580 -9.47 -18.64 -32.94
CA GLU A 580 -10.52 -19.67 -32.95
C GLU A 580 -10.52 -20.51 -31.67
N VAL A 581 -9.61 -20.24 -30.71
CA VAL A 581 -9.58 -20.93 -29.42
C VAL A 581 -10.82 -20.57 -28.60
N SER A 582 -11.57 -21.59 -28.13
CA SER A 582 -12.71 -21.41 -27.24
C SER A 582 -12.26 -21.55 -25.79
N TYR A 583 -12.44 -20.50 -24.97
CA TYR A 583 -12.07 -20.50 -23.55
C TYR A 583 -13.26 -20.82 -22.67
N TYR A 584 -13.21 -21.97 -21.99
CA TYR A 584 -14.24 -22.43 -21.08
C TYR A 584 -13.89 -22.03 -19.63
N ILE A 585 -14.78 -21.27 -19.00
CA ILE A 585 -14.59 -20.72 -17.67
C ILE A 585 -15.69 -21.20 -16.74
N GLY A 586 -15.36 -21.80 -15.61
CA GLY A 586 -16.32 -22.11 -14.55
C GLY A 586 -16.78 -20.83 -13.84
N ARG A 587 -18.07 -20.53 -13.86
CA ARG A 587 -18.69 -19.45 -13.09
C ARG A 587 -19.32 -20.03 -11.83
N GLU A 588 -18.64 -19.80 -10.70
CA GLU A 588 -19.08 -20.31 -9.40
C GLU A 588 -20.17 -19.43 -8.79
N THR A 589 -21.29 -20.05 -8.40
CA THR A 589 -22.32 -19.45 -7.56
C THR A 589 -22.22 -20.05 -6.16
N ILE A 590 -21.88 -19.21 -5.19
CA ILE A 590 -21.74 -19.64 -3.80
C ILE A 590 -23.10 -19.65 -3.11
N ILE A 591 -23.47 -20.79 -2.54
CA ILE A 591 -24.71 -21.00 -1.78
C ILE A 591 -24.34 -21.15 -0.31
N PRO A 592 -24.63 -20.13 0.54
CA PRO A 592 -24.45 -20.24 1.98
C PRO A 592 -25.40 -21.29 2.58
N THR A 593 -24.88 -22.22 3.40
CA THR A 593 -25.71 -23.25 4.02
C THR A 593 -25.28 -23.53 5.47
N GLN A 594 -26.24 -23.90 6.31
CA GLN A 594 -25.96 -24.34 7.68
C GLN A 594 -25.46 -25.80 7.77
N GLN A 595 -25.60 -26.53 6.69
CA GLN A 595 -25.28 -27.98 6.66
C GLN A 595 -23.78 -28.25 6.56
N VAL A 596 -23.01 -27.29 6.00
CA VAL A 596 -21.57 -27.42 5.83
C VAL A 596 -20.86 -26.61 6.93
N PRO A 597 -19.95 -27.19 7.72
CA PRO A 597 -19.19 -26.45 8.74
C PRO A 597 -18.22 -25.44 8.10
N GLY A 598 -18.46 -24.16 8.29
CA GLY A 598 -17.68 -23.12 7.63
C GLY A 598 -17.47 -21.87 8.47
N MET A 599 -18.18 -20.84 8.12
CA MET A 599 -18.34 -19.58 8.83
C MET A 599 -19.79 -19.47 9.34
N TRP A 600 -20.11 -18.40 10.04
CA TRP A 600 -21.52 -18.05 10.30
C TRP A 600 -22.21 -17.71 8.98
N VAL A 601 -23.44 -18.13 8.78
CA VAL A 601 -24.20 -17.97 7.52
C VAL A 601 -24.22 -16.54 7.00
N TRP A 602 -24.40 -15.54 7.91
CA TRP A 602 -24.35 -14.13 7.50
C TRP A 602 -23.00 -13.74 6.90
N ARG A 603 -21.90 -14.34 7.39
CA ARG A 603 -20.55 -14.09 6.90
C ARG A 603 -20.29 -14.82 5.57
N GLU A 604 -20.88 -16.00 5.38
CA GLU A 604 -20.88 -16.72 4.10
C GLU A 604 -21.71 -15.96 3.06
N SER A 605 -22.84 -15.38 3.48
CA SER A 605 -23.65 -14.49 2.63
C SER A 605 -22.86 -13.25 2.19
N LEU A 606 -22.06 -12.68 3.06
CA LEU A 606 -21.15 -11.58 2.72
C LEU A 606 -20.09 -12.04 1.71
N TYR A 607 -19.50 -13.22 1.89
CA TYR A 607 -18.55 -13.79 0.93
C TYR A 607 -19.22 -14.04 -0.42
N ALA A 608 -20.41 -14.63 -0.45
CA ALA A 608 -21.19 -14.84 -1.66
C ALA A 608 -21.55 -13.51 -2.38
N PHE A 609 -21.85 -12.46 -1.60
CA PHE A 609 -22.04 -11.11 -2.14
C PHE A 609 -20.77 -10.57 -2.78
N MET A 610 -19.61 -10.69 -2.10
CA MET A 610 -18.33 -10.26 -2.65
C MET A 610 -17.95 -11.04 -3.91
N GLN A 611 -18.20 -12.35 -3.95
CA GLN A 611 -17.93 -13.21 -5.10
C GLN A 611 -18.80 -12.83 -6.32
N ARG A 612 -20.08 -12.52 -6.12
CA ARG A 612 -20.99 -12.08 -7.18
C ARG A 612 -20.61 -10.73 -7.79
N ASN A 613 -20.04 -9.82 -6.96
CA ASN A 613 -19.61 -8.48 -7.38
C ASN A 613 -18.14 -8.42 -7.79
N ALA A 614 -17.41 -9.54 -7.71
CA ALA A 614 -16.05 -9.63 -8.21
C ALA A 614 -16.01 -9.52 -9.74
N GLU A 615 -14.91 -9.00 -10.26
CA GLU A 615 -14.67 -8.93 -11.70
C GLU A 615 -14.73 -10.32 -12.34
N ARG A 616 -15.38 -10.42 -13.50
CA ARG A 616 -15.50 -11.69 -14.23
C ARG A 616 -14.12 -12.22 -14.61
N SER A 617 -13.94 -13.53 -14.48
CA SER A 617 -12.65 -14.17 -14.80
C SER A 617 -12.21 -13.92 -16.25
N ALA A 618 -13.15 -13.81 -17.20
CA ALA A 618 -12.85 -13.48 -18.58
C ALA A 618 -12.16 -12.12 -18.73
N ALA A 619 -12.73 -11.08 -18.09
CA ALA A 619 -12.16 -9.73 -18.11
C ALA A 619 -10.81 -9.68 -17.36
N TYR A 620 -10.76 -10.30 -16.18
CA TYR A 620 -9.55 -10.34 -15.35
C TYR A 620 -8.36 -11.02 -16.05
N PHE A 621 -8.60 -12.06 -16.86
CA PHE A 621 -7.57 -12.77 -17.62
C PHE A 621 -7.42 -12.27 -19.05
N CYS A 622 -7.99 -11.11 -19.39
CA CYS A 622 -7.93 -10.47 -20.70
C CYS A 622 -8.42 -11.37 -21.86
N ILE A 623 -9.40 -12.26 -21.61
CA ILE A 623 -9.93 -13.17 -22.63
C ILE A 623 -10.98 -12.44 -23.49
N PRO A 624 -10.87 -12.48 -24.84
CA PRO A 624 -11.85 -11.85 -25.73
C PRO A 624 -13.25 -12.41 -25.52
N ALA A 625 -14.25 -11.55 -25.35
CA ALA A 625 -15.62 -11.96 -25.00
C ALA A 625 -16.25 -12.93 -26.01
N ILE A 626 -15.90 -12.81 -27.30
CA ILE A 626 -16.41 -13.67 -28.37
C ILE A 626 -15.88 -15.12 -28.28
N GLN A 627 -14.77 -15.33 -27.58
CA GLN A 627 -14.13 -16.65 -27.42
C GLN A 627 -14.51 -17.32 -26.09
N VAL A 628 -15.36 -16.69 -25.26
CA VAL A 628 -15.68 -17.17 -23.90
C VAL A 628 -16.94 -18.02 -23.89
N VAL A 629 -16.84 -19.17 -23.22
CA VAL A 629 -17.99 -20.02 -22.82
C VAL A 629 -18.00 -20.11 -21.31
N GLU A 630 -19.02 -19.54 -20.65
CA GLU A 630 -19.17 -19.64 -19.18
C GLU A 630 -20.04 -20.84 -18.81
N ILE A 631 -19.55 -21.68 -17.92
CA ILE A 631 -20.28 -22.85 -17.37
C ILE A 631 -20.60 -22.55 -15.91
N GLY A 632 -21.90 -22.50 -15.57
CA GLY A 632 -22.38 -22.30 -14.22
C GLY A 632 -22.09 -23.50 -13.32
N ILE A 633 -21.55 -23.26 -12.13
CA ILE A 633 -21.24 -24.27 -11.11
C ILE A 633 -21.74 -23.75 -9.77
N GLU A 634 -22.58 -24.51 -9.08
CA GLU A 634 -23.04 -24.20 -7.73
C GLU A 634 -22.16 -24.86 -6.69
N ILE A 635 -21.76 -24.09 -5.67
CA ILE A 635 -20.89 -24.55 -4.60
C ILE A 635 -21.52 -24.16 -3.27
N GLU A 636 -21.88 -25.15 -2.48
CA GLU A 636 -22.34 -24.98 -1.10
C GLU A 636 -21.16 -24.84 -0.15
N ILE A 637 -21.21 -23.86 0.77
CA ILE A 637 -20.17 -23.63 1.80
C ILE A 637 -20.78 -23.42 3.17
#